data_aeb6f01d0f1d0231420071e795332427
#
_entry.id   aeb6f01d0f1d0231420071e795332427
#
_cell.length_a   1.000
_cell.length_b   1.000
_cell.length_c   1.000
_cell.angle_alpha   90.00
_cell.angle_beta   90.00
_cell.angle_gamma   90.00
#
_symmetry.space_group_name_H-M   'P 1'
#
loop_
_entity.id
_entity.type
_entity.pdbx_description
1 polymer ?
#
loop_
_entity_poly.entity_id
_entity_poly.type
_entity_poly.pdbx_seq_one_letter_code
_entity_poly.pdbx_strand_id
1 'polypeptide(L)'
;MLTLKEMLEQYIDFQVDVITRRTKFDLNKAKEREHILKGLVIALDNIDEVIEIMKTSKNIPEAKQRLNQRFGLTDIQADHIANMTLGRLTGMERQKIIDELAEIEVKIADLEDILANHQRILDIIIEEVEAIQDKFGDERRTQIENVSGEVDIEDLIPVEESVVTYTNAGYIKRMPVSEYKAQKRGGRGVTGMKQREDDYIDELQTCSSHDNILFISNKGIMYKLKCYELPEGSKASRGTNIVNLLELGEGEKIAAMIKTADFDEGKYIVMVTKNGKIKRTPLTSYRNVRKNGLIAIGLDEGDEIAGVRMTFGDNEVIVATHNGYAILSLIHI
;
A
#
# COMPACT_ATOMS: atom_id res chain seq x y z
N MET A 1 -13.52 -10.28 -7.41
CA MET A 1 -12.27 -9.52 -7.73
C MET A 1 -12.47 -8.91 -9.11
N LEU A 2 -12.13 -7.62 -9.26
CA LEU A 2 -12.14 -6.96 -10.56
C LEU A 2 -10.86 -7.30 -11.32
N THR A 3 -10.97 -7.52 -12.60
CA THR A 3 -9.82 -7.62 -13.50
C THR A 3 -9.24 -6.24 -13.78
N LEU A 4 -7.99 -6.15 -14.25
CA LEU A 4 -7.37 -4.88 -14.64
C LEU A 4 -8.21 -4.14 -15.69
N LYS A 5 -8.77 -4.87 -16.66
CA LYS A 5 -9.64 -4.31 -17.69
C LYS A 5 -10.88 -3.65 -17.08
N GLU A 6 -11.57 -4.34 -16.20
CA GLU A 6 -12.76 -3.81 -15.51
C GLU A 6 -12.45 -2.57 -14.68
N MET A 7 -11.26 -2.53 -14.01
CA MET A 7 -10.83 -1.34 -13.27
C MET A 7 -10.64 -0.13 -14.18
N LEU A 8 -10.03 -0.31 -15.36
CA LEU A 8 -9.83 0.75 -16.34
C LEU A 8 -11.18 1.23 -16.94
N GLU A 9 -12.08 0.30 -17.25
CA GLU A 9 -13.43 0.64 -17.72
C GLU A 9 -14.19 1.48 -16.68
N GLN A 10 -14.17 1.08 -15.41
CA GLN A 10 -14.80 1.85 -14.33
C GLN A 10 -14.17 3.24 -14.14
N TYR A 11 -12.85 3.36 -14.33
CA TYR A 11 -12.18 4.66 -14.31
C TYR A 11 -12.64 5.56 -15.45
N ILE A 12 -12.75 5.04 -16.66
CA ILE A 12 -13.24 5.79 -17.83
C ILE A 12 -14.69 6.24 -17.60
N ASP A 13 -15.56 5.34 -17.16
CA ASP A 13 -16.95 5.66 -16.86
C ASP A 13 -17.08 6.78 -15.81
N PHE A 14 -16.23 6.73 -14.78
CA PHE A 14 -16.16 7.78 -13.76
C PHE A 14 -15.73 9.13 -14.36
N GLN A 15 -14.70 9.14 -15.22
CA GLN A 15 -14.24 10.36 -15.88
C GLN A 15 -15.32 10.95 -16.81
N VAL A 16 -16.03 10.11 -17.55
CA VAL A 16 -17.17 10.53 -18.38
C VAL A 16 -18.24 11.22 -17.54
N ASP A 17 -18.59 10.66 -16.38
CA ASP A 17 -19.57 11.29 -15.47
C ASP A 17 -19.06 12.64 -14.93
N VAL A 18 -17.81 12.71 -14.51
CA VAL A 18 -17.19 13.96 -14.00
C VAL A 18 -17.19 15.05 -15.08
N ILE A 19 -16.72 14.74 -16.29
CA ILE A 19 -16.69 15.71 -17.40
C ILE A 19 -18.10 16.13 -17.78
N THR A 20 -19.03 15.20 -17.86
CA THR A 20 -20.45 15.51 -18.16
C THR A 20 -21.04 16.47 -17.13
N ARG A 21 -20.80 16.25 -15.84
CA ARG A 21 -21.29 17.15 -14.79
C ARG A 21 -20.60 18.50 -14.82
N ARG A 22 -19.30 18.55 -15.03
CA ARG A 22 -18.52 19.80 -15.19
C ARG A 22 -19.06 20.61 -16.37
N THR A 23 -19.22 19.99 -17.52
CA THR A 23 -19.70 20.64 -18.74
C THR A 23 -21.13 21.17 -18.57
N LYS A 24 -22.04 20.41 -17.93
CA LYS A 24 -23.40 20.88 -17.59
C LYS A 24 -23.39 22.09 -16.68
N PHE A 25 -22.52 22.11 -15.68
CA PHE A 25 -22.38 23.24 -14.77
C PHE A 25 -21.89 24.49 -15.48
N ASP A 26 -20.88 24.35 -16.34
CA ASP A 26 -20.30 25.44 -17.11
C ASP A 26 -21.30 25.96 -18.17
N LEU A 27 -22.07 25.07 -18.80
CA LEU A 27 -23.15 25.44 -19.71
C LEU A 27 -24.23 26.26 -19.02
N ASN A 28 -24.68 25.84 -17.83
CA ASN A 28 -25.68 26.61 -17.08
C ASN A 28 -25.17 28.00 -16.73
N LYS A 29 -23.94 28.11 -16.25
CA LYS A 29 -23.31 29.42 -15.97
C LYS A 29 -23.18 30.30 -17.22
N ALA A 30 -22.79 29.70 -18.35
CA ALA A 30 -22.70 30.43 -19.61
C ALA A 30 -24.08 30.92 -20.09
N LYS A 31 -25.12 30.10 -19.98
CA LYS A 31 -26.51 30.48 -20.30
C LYS A 31 -27.06 31.56 -19.37
N GLU A 32 -26.77 31.51 -18.08
CA GLU A 32 -27.13 32.57 -17.14
C GLU A 32 -26.46 33.90 -17.53
N ARG A 33 -25.19 33.87 -17.89
CA ARG A 33 -24.45 35.06 -18.32
C ARG A 33 -24.96 35.60 -19.66
N GLU A 34 -25.17 34.72 -20.65
CA GLU A 34 -25.78 35.05 -21.95
C GLU A 34 -27.14 35.75 -21.75
N HIS A 35 -27.99 35.19 -20.88
CA HIS A 35 -29.30 35.75 -20.59
C HIS A 35 -29.21 37.21 -20.09
N ILE A 36 -28.25 37.48 -19.18
CA ILE A 36 -28.01 38.84 -18.66
C ILE A 36 -27.52 39.75 -19.79
N LEU A 37 -26.53 39.30 -20.59
CA LEU A 37 -25.96 40.09 -21.67
C LEU A 37 -26.98 40.44 -22.75
N LYS A 38 -27.84 39.49 -23.13
CA LYS A 38 -28.97 39.76 -24.07
C LYS A 38 -29.89 40.86 -23.55
N GLY A 39 -30.18 40.86 -22.25
CA GLY A 39 -30.95 41.94 -21.64
C GLY A 39 -30.23 43.28 -21.68
N LEU A 40 -28.92 43.29 -21.43
CA LEU A 40 -28.10 44.51 -21.50
C LEU A 40 -28.00 45.04 -22.94
N VAL A 41 -27.91 44.22 -23.96
CA VAL A 41 -27.89 44.64 -25.38
C VAL A 41 -29.21 45.30 -25.72
N ILE A 42 -30.38 44.73 -25.36
CA ILE A 42 -31.68 45.32 -25.55
C ILE A 42 -31.79 46.70 -24.89
N ALA A 43 -31.27 46.83 -23.66
CA ALA A 43 -31.27 48.11 -22.92
C ALA A 43 -30.33 49.15 -23.58
N LEU A 44 -29.16 48.77 -24.09
CA LEU A 44 -28.24 49.66 -24.77
C LEU A 44 -28.73 50.09 -26.16
N ASP A 45 -29.51 49.26 -26.86
CA ASP A 45 -30.15 49.62 -28.14
C ASP A 45 -31.28 50.61 -27.96
N ASN A 46 -31.88 50.68 -26.76
CA ASN A 46 -33.00 51.53 -26.43
C ASN A 46 -32.68 52.46 -25.23
N ILE A 47 -31.46 52.94 -25.20
CA ILE A 47 -30.88 53.60 -24.00
C ILE A 47 -31.66 54.81 -23.56
N ASP A 48 -32.11 55.64 -24.49
CA ASP A 48 -32.86 56.89 -24.17
C ASP A 48 -34.19 56.59 -23.45
N GLU A 49 -34.90 55.55 -23.90
CA GLU A 49 -36.14 55.10 -23.31
C GLU A 49 -35.94 54.46 -21.95
N VAL A 50 -34.86 53.68 -21.79
CA VAL A 50 -34.45 53.12 -20.48
C VAL A 50 -34.16 54.21 -19.49
N ILE A 51 -33.40 55.24 -19.88
CA ILE A 51 -33.10 56.40 -19.02
C ILE A 51 -34.40 57.17 -18.64
N GLU A 52 -35.35 57.32 -19.58
CA GLU A 52 -36.59 57.98 -19.31
C GLU A 52 -37.43 57.18 -18.30
N ILE A 53 -37.55 55.87 -18.47
CA ILE A 53 -38.25 54.99 -17.50
C ILE A 53 -37.57 55.10 -16.12
N MET A 54 -36.25 55.05 -16.04
CA MET A 54 -35.51 55.14 -14.79
C MET A 54 -35.73 56.49 -14.08
N LYS A 55 -35.75 57.62 -14.81
CA LYS A 55 -35.97 58.95 -14.28
C LYS A 55 -37.41 59.20 -13.82
N THR A 56 -38.40 58.62 -14.49
CA THR A 56 -39.81 58.84 -14.22
C THR A 56 -40.43 57.85 -13.23
N SER A 57 -39.71 56.81 -12.84
CA SER A 57 -40.10 55.84 -11.84
C SER A 57 -39.84 56.33 -10.41
N LYS A 58 -40.76 56.05 -9.47
CA LYS A 58 -40.69 56.52 -8.07
C LYS A 58 -39.60 55.72 -7.27
N ASN A 59 -39.35 54.50 -7.66
CA ASN A 59 -38.41 53.60 -6.99
C ASN A 59 -37.91 52.51 -7.96
N ILE A 60 -36.85 51.79 -7.55
CA ILE A 60 -36.25 50.73 -8.35
C ILE A 60 -37.19 49.60 -8.68
N PRO A 61 -38.05 49.07 -7.77
CA PRO A 61 -39.02 48.04 -8.11
C PRO A 61 -40.01 48.47 -9.22
N GLU A 62 -40.51 49.70 -9.19
CA GLU A 62 -41.39 50.26 -10.22
C GLU A 62 -40.62 50.37 -11.56
N ALA A 63 -39.41 50.83 -11.56
CA ALA A 63 -38.57 50.92 -12.75
C ALA A 63 -38.36 49.52 -13.39
N LYS A 64 -38.04 48.49 -12.59
CA LYS A 64 -37.92 47.12 -13.05
C LYS A 64 -39.21 46.59 -13.69
N GLN A 65 -40.37 46.80 -13.04
CA GLN A 65 -41.66 46.37 -13.58
C GLN A 65 -41.94 47.05 -14.91
N ARG A 66 -41.65 48.32 -15.07
CA ARG A 66 -41.87 49.07 -16.32
C ARG A 66 -40.92 48.59 -17.43
N LEU A 67 -39.63 48.32 -17.08
CA LEU A 67 -38.66 47.76 -18.02
C LEU A 67 -39.08 46.35 -18.50
N ASN A 68 -39.59 45.49 -17.59
CA ASN A 68 -40.12 44.16 -17.94
C ASN A 68 -41.30 44.26 -18.90
N GLN A 69 -42.25 45.15 -18.61
CA GLN A 69 -43.44 45.33 -19.44
C GLN A 69 -43.12 45.91 -20.80
N ARG A 70 -42.18 46.82 -20.87
CA ARG A 70 -41.87 47.55 -22.13
C ARG A 70 -41.00 46.73 -23.08
N PHE A 71 -39.96 46.04 -22.56
CA PHE A 71 -38.95 45.32 -23.38
C PHE A 71 -39.06 43.81 -23.30
N GLY A 72 -40.03 43.26 -22.56
CA GLY A 72 -40.16 41.82 -22.37
C GLY A 72 -39.02 41.16 -21.60
N LEU A 73 -38.35 41.94 -20.72
CA LEU A 73 -37.20 41.50 -19.94
C LEU A 73 -37.66 40.65 -18.75
N THR A 74 -36.78 39.78 -18.30
CA THR A 74 -36.94 39.04 -17.05
C THR A 74 -36.53 39.89 -15.84
N ASP A 75 -37.01 39.51 -14.63
CA ASP A 75 -36.66 40.23 -13.39
C ASP A 75 -35.15 40.30 -13.18
N ILE A 76 -34.39 39.23 -13.56
CA ILE A 76 -32.93 39.18 -13.45
C ILE A 76 -32.31 40.21 -14.40
N GLN A 77 -32.76 40.29 -15.66
CA GLN A 77 -32.24 41.24 -16.63
C GLN A 77 -32.58 42.67 -16.21
N ALA A 78 -33.79 42.95 -15.79
CA ALA A 78 -34.17 44.26 -15.31
C ALA A 78 -33.41 44.71 -14.04
N ASP A 79 -33.08 43.75 -13.17
CA ASP A 79 -32.22 44.02 -12.01
C ASP A 79 -30.83 44.48 -12.42
N HIS A 80 -30.20 43.76 -13.35
CA HIS A 80 -28.88 44.14 -13.88
C HIS A 80 -28.90 45.49 -14.60
N ILE A 81 -29.96 45.81 -15.35
CA ILE A 81 -30.13 47.07 -16.03
C ILE A 81 -30.33 48.21 -15.02
N ALA A 82 -31.21 48.01 -14.02
CA ALA A 82 -31.46 49.06 -13.02
C ALA A 82 -30.26 49.38 -12.14
N ASN A 83 -29.36 48.45 -11.95
CA ASN A 83 -28.11 48.63 -11.20
C ASN A 83 -26.89 48.99 -12.09
N MET A 84 -27.10 49.23 -13.40
CA MET A 84 -26.04 49.60 -14.31
C MET A 84 -25.55 51.03 -14.06
N THR A 85 -24.22 51.19 -14.03
CA THR A 85 -23.60 52.52 -13.85
C THR A 85 -23.60 53.31 -15.17
N LEU A 86 -23.69 54.65 -15.09
CA LEU A 86 -23.67 55.52 -16.26
C LEU A 86 -22.40 55.35 -17.14
N GLY A 87 -21.27 54.97 -16.54
CA GLY A 87 -20.04 54.71 -17.29
C GLY A 87 -20.13 53.54 -18.27
N ARG A 88 -21.06 52.59 -18.07
CA ARG A 88 -21.29 51.48 -19.00
C ARG A 88 -22.13 51.83 -20.23
N LEU A 89 -22.61 53.08 -20.30
CA LEU A 89 -23.38 53.58 -21.45
C LEU A 89 -22.48 54.11 -22.57
N THR A 90 -21.16 54.08 -22.41
CA THR A 90 -20.24 54.57 -23.46
C THR A 90 -20.17 53.57 -24.63
N GLY A 91 -19.92 54.09 -25.82
CA GLY A 91 -19.82 53.22 -27.04
C GLY A 91 -18.76 52.13 -26.93
N MET A 92 -17.67 52.37 -26.22
CA MET A 92 -16.62 51.35 -25.99
C MET A 92 -17.11 50.23 -25.07
N GLU A 93 -17.88 50.53 -24.03
CA GLU A 93 -18.44 49.50 -23.17
C GLU A 93 -19.57 48.68 -23.83
N ARG A 94 -20.35 49.36 -24.71
CA ARG A 94 -21.35 48.63 -25.55
C ARG A 94 -20.67 47.61 -26.42
N GLN A 95 -19.57 47.94 -27.08
CA GLN A 95 -18.84 47.01 -27.96
C GLN A 95 -18.32 45.81 -27.14
N LYS A 96 -17.76 46.01 -25.94
CA LYS A 96 -17.31 44.93 -25.05
C LYS A 96 -18.44 43.97 -24.67
N ILE A 97 -19.64 44.47 -24.43
CA ILE A 97 -20.80 43.62 -24.11
C ILE A 97 -21.21 42.77 -25.32
N ILE A 98 -21.18 43.35 -26.52
CA ILE A 98 -21.48 42.60 -27.74
C ILE A 98 -20.40 41.54 -28.03
N ASP A 99 -19.15 41.88 -27.84
CA ASP A 99 -18.03 40.97 -28.06
C ASP A 99 -18.09 39.81 -27.00
N GLU A 100 -18.35 40.15 -25.73
CA GLU A 100 -18.53 39.13 -24.68
C GLU A 100 -19.72 38.21 -24.96
N LEU A 101 -20.83 38.75 -25.49
CA LEU A 101 -22.00 37.95 -25.87
C LEU A 101 -21.63 36.95 -26.97
N ALA A 102 -20.93 37.41 -28.02
CA ALA A 102 -20.49 36.54 -29.13
C ALA A 102 -19.53 35.43 -28.62
N GLU A 103 -18.59 35.75 -27.73
CA GLU A 103 -17.68 34.74 -27.14
C GLU A 103 -18.45 33.70 -26.33
N ILE A 104 -19.44 34.13 -25.55
CA ILE A 104 -20.25 33.23 -24.74
C ILE A 104 -21.15 32.35 -25.59
N GLU A 105 -21.74 32.87 -26.68
CA GLU A 105 -22.54 32.09 -27.62
C GLU A 105 -21.70 30.99 -28.30
N VAL A 106 -20.48 31.27 -28.71
CA VAL A 106 -19.53 30.25 -29.22
C VAL A 106 -19.21 29.22 -28.12
N LYS A 107 -18.97 29.64 -26.89
CA LYS A 107 -18.71 28.73 -25.76
C LYS A 107 -19.91 27.82 -25.46
N ILE A 108 -21.13 28.36 -25.49
CA ILE A 108 -22.35 27.58 -25.29
C ILE A 108 -22.50 26.51 -26.37
N ALA A 109 -22.27 26.87 -27.65
CA ALA A 109 -22.35 25.93 -28.74
C ALA A 109 -21.33 24.79 -28.61
N ASP A 110 -20.09 25.08 -28.17
CA ASP A 110 -19.06 24.07 -27.92
C ASP A 110 -19.43 23.16 -26.73
N LEU A 111 -19.93 23.73 -25.62
CA LEU A 111 -20.37 22.95 -24.45
C LEU A 111 -21.59 22.06 -24.77
N GLU A 112 -22.49 22.53 -25.60
CA GLU A 112 -23.64 21.74 -26.06
C GLU A 112 -23.19 20.59 -26.99
N ASP A 113 -22.24 20.84 -27.88
CA ASP A 113 -21.66 19.80 -28.74
C ASP A 113 -20.93 18.73 -27.90
N ILE A 114 -20.16 19.12 -26.89
CA ILE A 114 -19.50 18.17 -25.96
C ILE A 114 -20.54 17.27 -25.29
N LEU A 115 -21.68 17.83 -24.84
CA LEU A 115 -22.73 17.05 -24.16
C LEU A 115 -23.53 16.17 -25.14
N ALA A 116 -23.64 16.57 -26.41
CA ALA A 116 -24.36 15.81 -27.42
C ALA A 116 -23.51 14.67 -28.02
N ASN A 117 -22.20 14.78 -27.99
CA ASN A 117 -21.29 13.86 -28.65
C ASN A 117 -20.38 13.16 -27.63
N HIS A 118 -20.68 11.89 -27.37
CA HIS A 118 -19.85 11.07 -26.43
C HIS A 118 -18.37 10.99 -26.82
N GLN A 119 -18.06 10.98 -28.13
CA GLN A 119 -16.67 10.94 -28.57
C GLN A 119 -15.88 12.19 -28.14
N ARG A 120 -16.51 13.36 -28.14
CA ARG A 120 -15.88 14.59 -27.64
C ARG A 120 -15.51 14.50 -26.15
N ILE A 121 -16.31 13.81 -25.34
CA ILE A 121 -15.99 13.58 -23.94
C ILE A 121 -14.77 12.66 -23.81
N LEU A 122 -14.69 11.60 -24.62
CA LEU A 122 -13.54 10.70 -24.65
C LEU A 122 -12.27 11.42 -25.12
N ASP A 123 -12.37 12.29 -26.12
CA ASP A 123 -11.25 13.08 -26.62
C ASP A 123 -10.68 14.01 -25.51
N ILE A 124 -11.55 14.64 -24.73
CA ILE A 124 -11.15 15.45 -23.56
C ILE A 124 -10.43 14.58 -22.52
N ILE A 125 -10.91 13.36 -22.26
CA ILE A 125 -10.24 12.43 -21.33
C ILE A 125 -8.83 12.09 -21.83
N ILE A 126 -8.69 11.84 -23.15
CA ILE A 126 -7.41 11.52 -23.76
C ILE A 126 -6.44 12.69 -23.59
N GLU A 127 -6.86 13.92 -23.95
CA GLU A 127 -6.03 15.12 -23.79
C GLU A 127 -5.57 15.34 -22.33
N GLU A 128 -6.48 15.19 -21.35
CA GLU A 128 -6.16 15.36 -19.94
C GLU A 128 -5.18 14.26 -19.45
N VAL A 129 -5.33 13.01 -19.89
CA VAL A 129 -4.44 11.90 -19.54
C VAL A 129 -3.07 12.04 -20.19
N GLU A 130 -3.01 12.43 -21.47
CA GLU A 130 -1.75 12.69 -22.19
C GLU A 130 -0.97 13.83 -21.52
N ALA A 131 -1.63 14.91 -21.13
CA ALA A 131 -0.98 16.01 -20.41
C ALA A 131 -0.40 15.57 -19.05
N ILE A 132 -1.05 14.62 -18.35
CA ILE A 132 -0.53 14.02 -17.13
C ILE A 132 0.66 13.11 -17.44
N GLN A 133 0.58 12.32 -18.51
CA GLN A 133 1.67 11.46 -18.96
C GLN A 133 2.92 12.28 -19.28
N ASP A 134 2.78 13.36 -20.05
CA ASP A 134 3.91 14.23 -20.44
C ASP A 134 4.60 14.87 -19.22
N LYS A 135 3.81 15.18 -18.18
CA LYS A 135 4.33 15.85 -16.98
C LYS A 135 4.94 14.89 -15.97
N PHE A 136 4.40 13.69 -15.84
CA PHE A 136 4.73 12.75 -14.75
C PHE A 136 5.16 11.37 -15.25
N GLY A 137 5.12 11.11 -16.54
CA GLY A 137 5.53 9.84 -17.13
C GLY A 137 7.01 9.57 -16.88
N ASP A 138 7.32 8.35 -16.46
CA ASP A 138 8.68 7.85 -16.36
C ASP A 138 8.80 6.54 -17.17
N GLU A 139 10.05 6.12 -17.40
CA GLU A 139 10.31 4.88 -18.14
C GLU A 139 9.90 3.67 -17.28
N ARG A 140 9.46 2.62 -17.98
CA ARG A 140 9.08 1.37 -17.34
C ARG A 140 10.28 0.77 -16.61
N ARG A 141 10.17 0.55 -15.30
CA ARG A 141 11.22 -0.05 -14.45
C ARG A 141 11.24 -1.58 -14.52
N THR A 142 10.08 -2.18 -14.83
CA THR A 142 9.94 -3.64 -14.93
C THR A 142 10.27 -4.09 -16.35
N GLN A 143 11.24 -4.98 -16.49
CA GLN A 143 11.56 -5.62 -17.77
C GLN A 143 10.50 -6.67 -18.10
N ILE A 144 10.14 -6.75 -19.38
CA ILE A 144 9.26 -7.80 -19.89
C ILE A 144 10.17 -8.84 -20.53
N GLU A 145 10.27 -10.00 -19.90
CA GLU A 145 11.04 -11.13 -20.41
C GLU A 145 10.09 -12.27 -20.82
N ASN A 146 10.43 -12.98 -21.89
CA ASN A 146 9.73 -14.20 -22.28
C ASN A 146 10.26 -15.37 -21.46
N VAL A 147 9.96 -15.40 -20.17
CA VAL A 147 10.32 -16.52 -19.29
C VAL A 147 9.23 -17.56 -19.37
N SER A 148 9.56 -18.71 -19.93
CA SER A 148 8.71 -19.91 -19.95
C SER A 148 8.90 -20.72 -18.66
N GLY A 149 8.51 -20.19 -17.51
CA GLY A 149 8.60 -20.87 -16.22
C GLY A 149 7.77 -20.16 -15.15
N GLU A 150 7.24 -20.91 -14.21
CA GLU A 150 6.69 -20.33 -12.98
C GLU A 150 7.87 -19.66 -12.24
N VAL A 151 7.80 -18.36 -12.04
CA VAL A 151 8.77 -17.63 -11.21
C VAL A 151 8.51 -18.03 -9.77
N ASP A 152 9.42 -18.75 -9.16
CA ASP A 152 9.34 -19.02 -7.72
C ASP A 152 9.51 -17.69 -6.97
N ILE A 153 8.67 -17.47 -5.97
CA ILE A 153 8.76 -16.27 -5.12
C ILE A 153 10.17 -16.14 -4.52
N GLU A 154 10.82 -17.27 -4.30
CA GLU A 154 12.18 -17.35 -3.79
C GLU A 154 13.21 -16.68 -4.72
N ASP A 155 13.03 -16.77 -6.04
CA ASP A 155 13.90 -16.16 -7.04
C ASP A 155 13.86 -14.62 -7.04
N LEU A 156 12.78 -14.04 -6.51
CA LEU A 156 12.60 -12.59 -6.40
C LEU A 156 13.22 -11.99 -5.13
N ILE A 157 13.65 -12.84 -4.18
CA ILE A 157 14.18 -12.40 -2.90
C ILE A 157 15.69 -12.26 -3.00
N PRO A 158 16.28 -11.10 -2.68
CA PRO A 158 17.73 -10.94 -2.71
C PRO A 158 18.41 -11.84 -1.67
N VAL A 159 19.57 -12.38 -2.04
CA VAL A 159 20.41 -13.15 -1.12
C VAL A 159 21.15 -12.20 -0.20
N GLU A 160 20.73 -12.13 1.06
CA GLU A 160 21.32 -11.25 2.08
C GLU A 160 21.63 -12.03 3.35
N GLU A 161 22.71 -11.66 4.03
CA GLU A 161 23.02 -12.18 5.37
C GLU A 161 22.23 -11.43 6.43
N SER A 162 21.50 -12.18 7.24
CA SER A 162 20.67 -11.67 8.34
C SER A 162 21.07 -12.30 9.68
N VAL A 163 20.85 -11.56 10.75
CA VAL A 163 20.88 -12.06 12.12
C VAL A 163 19.48 -12.34 12.58
N VAL A 164 19.20 -13.59 12.89
CA VAL A 164 17.96 -14.02 13.52
C VAL A 164 18.15 -14.04 15.02
N THR A 165 17.26 -13.36 15.73
CA THR A 165 17.25 -13.29 17.19
C THR A 165 15.95 -13.89 17.71
N TYR A 166 16.06 -14.85 18.64
CA TYR A 166 14.93 -15.49 19.29
C TYR A 166 15.04 -15.32 20.81
N THR A 167 13.93 -14.98 21.48
CA THR A 167 13.89 -14.80 22.93
C THR A 167 13.18 -15.94 23.64
N ASN A 168 13.47 -16.12 24.93
CA ASN A 168 12.82 -17.11 25.77
C ASN A 168 11.29 -16.92 25.84
N ALA A 169 10.80 -15.69 25.73
CA ALA A 169 9.35 -15.39 25.68
C ALA A 169 8.72 -15.65 24.28
N GLY A 170 9.49 -16.20 23.33
CA GLY A 170 9.01 -16.58 22.01
C GLY A 170 8.95 -15.48 20.98
N TYR A 171 9.64 -14.34 21.17
CA TYR A 171 9.74 -13.30 20.16
C TYR A 171 10.90 -13.56 19.20
N ILE A 172 10.61 -13.41 17.93
CA ILE A 172 11.60 -13.61 16.84
C ILE A 172 11.61 -12.43 15.90
N LYS A 173 12.79 -12.12 15.38
CA LYS A 173 13.00 -11.19 14.27
C LYS A 173 14.25 -11.54 13.49
N ARG A 174 14.30 -11.10 12.23
CA ARG A 174 15.54 -11.03 11.46
C ARG A 174 15.96 -9.58 11.26
N MET A 175 17.25 -9.36 11.11
CA MET A 175 17.82 -8.04 10.84
C MET A 175 19.04 -8.21 9.94
N PRO A 176 19.24 -7.39 8.87
CA PRO A 176 20.44 -7.47 8.04
C PRO A 176 21.72 -7.33 8.86
N VAL A 177 22.76 -8.12 8.55
CA VAL A 177 24.05 -8.05 9.24
C VAL A 177 24.68 -6.65 9.13
N SER A 178 24.43 -5.94 8.04
CA SER A 178 24.90 -4.57 7.81
C SER A 178 24.46 -3.57 8.90
N GLU A 179 23.38 -3.87 9.60
CA GLU A 179 22.91 -3.07 10.73
C GLU A 179 23.78 -3.21 11.98
N TYR A 180 24.60 -4.29 12.08
CA TYR A 180 25.52 -4.51 13.18
C TYR A 180 26.89 -3.93 12.82
N LYS A 181 27.16 -2.69 13.25
CA LYS A 181 28.47 -2.05 13.04
C LYS A 181 29.51 -2.66 14.00
N ALA A 182 30.65 -3.06 13.45
CA ALA A 182 31.77 -3.49 14.26
C ALA A 182 32.22 -2.36 15.20
N GLN A 183 32.38 -2.69 16.50
CA GLN A 183 32.84 -1.74 17.50
C GLN A 183 34.31 -1.88 17.76
N LYS A 184 35.00 -0.74 17.87
CA LYS A 184 36.41 -0.68 18.32
C LYS A 184 36.50 -0.85 19.84
N ARG A 185 37.70 -1.09 20.36
CA ARG A 185 37.96 -1.19 21.80
C ARG A 185 37.41 0.03 22.55
N GLY A 186 36.66 -0.20 23.62
CA GLY A 186 36.00 0.85 24.42
C GLY A 186 34.59 1.23 23.98
N GLY A 187 34.00 0.56 23.00
CA GLY A 187 32.60 0.74 22.64
C GLY A 187 31.62 0.27 23.72
N ARG A 188 30.44 0.91 23.82
CA ARG A 188 29.41 0.61 24.85
C ARG A 188 28.51 -0.60 24.53
N GLY A 189 28.84 -1.40 23.51
CA GLY A 189 27.97 -2.46 23.02
C GLY A 189 26.83 -1.95 22.12
N VAL A 190 26.11 -2.86 21.49
CA VAL A 190 24.94 -2.56 20.65
C VAL A 190 23.75 -3.32 21.21
N THR A 191 22.67 -2.61 21.49
CA THR A 191 21.39 -3.25 21.84
C THR A 191 20.81 -3.90 20.60
N GLY A 192 20.72 -5.23 20.59
CA GLY A 192 20.20 -5.99 19.46
C GLY A 192 18.66 -6.10 19.46
N MET A 193 18.02 -5.99 20.62
CA MET A 193 16.59 -6.18 20.79
C MET A 193 16.07 -5.47 22.05
N LYS A 194 14.84 -4.93 22.00
CA LYS A 194 14.16 -4.43 23.19
C LYS A 194 13.47 -5.59 23.89
N GLN A 195 13.84 -5.84 25.13
CA GLN A 195 13.32 -6.94 25.97
C GLN A 195 12.29 -6.44 27.00
N ARG A 196 11.48 -7.35 27.54
CA ARG A 196 10.72 -7.17 28.78
C ARG A 196 11.63 -7.44 30.00
N GLU A 197 11.19 -7.06 31.19
CA GLU A 197 12.00 -7.25 32.42
C GLU A 197 12.39 -8.72 32.65
N ASP A 198 11.52 -9.66 32.27
CA ASP A 198 11.72 -11.10 32.47
C ASP A 198 12.09 -11.87 31.17
N ASP A 199 12.43 -11.18 30.07
CA ASP A 199 12.77 -11.80 28.81
C ASP A 199 14.27 -11.65 28.50
N TYR A 200 14.83 -12.67 27.86
CA TYR A 200 16.25 -12.66 27.44
C TYR A 200 16.40 -13.30 26.06
N ILE A 201 17.47 -12.97 25.38
CA ILE A 201 17.82 -13.60 24.11
C ILE A 201 18.30 -15.02 24.40
N ASP A 202 17.56 -16.00 23.89
CA ASP A 202 17.85 -17.41 24.03
C ASP A 202 18.77 -17.88 22.90
N GLU A 203 18.43 -17.54 21.65
CA GLU A 203 19.26 -17.87 20.49
C GLU A 203 19.50 -16.67 19.58
N LEU A 204 20.71 -16.63 19.02
CA LEU A 204 21.15 -15.67 18.01
C LEU A 204 21.95 -16.40 16.94
N GLN A 205 21.46 -16.37 15.69
CA GLN A 205 22.11 -17.03 14.58
C GLN A 205 22.24 -16.11 13.37
N THR A 206 23.34 -16.21 12.65
CA THR A 206 23.49 -15.59 11.33
C THR A 206 23.04 -16.59 10.26
N CYS A 207 22.22 -16.16 9.31
CA CYS A 207 21.73 -16.99 8.23
C CYS A 207 21.58 -16.17 6.94
N SER A 208 21.64 -16.84 5.80
CA SER A 208 21.24 -16.26 4.52
C SER A 208 19.70 -16.13 4.48
N SER A 209 19.20 -15.16 3.73
CA SER A 209 17.77 -15.03 3.47
C SER A 209 17.11 -16.31 2.96
N HIS A 210 17.84 -17.13 2.20
CA HIS A 210 17.37 -18.39 1.60
C HIS A 210 17.58 -19.63 2.48
N ASP A 211 18.28 -19.50 3.62
CA ASP A 211 18.47 -20.63 4.53
C ASP A 211 17.14 -21.10 5.11
N ASN A 212 17.04 -22.41 5.34
CA ASN A 212 15.94 -23.01 6.08
C ASN A 212 16.23 -22.92 7.58
N ILE A 213 15.25 -22.51 8.34
CA ILE A 213 15.30 -22.50 9.81
C ILE A 213 14.34 -23.55 10.33
N LEU A 214 14.89 -24.53 11.04
CA LEU A 214 14.18 -25.61 11.67
C LEU A 214 13.93 -25.26 13.14
N PHE A 215 12.68 -25.19 13.53
CA PHE A 215 12.26 -24.95 14.90
C PHE A 215 11.80 -26.27 15.51
N ILE A 216 12.41 -26.67 16.60
CA ILE A 216 12.06 -27.91 17.32
C ILE A 216 11.40 -27.53 18.64
N SER A 217 10.17 -28.02 18.85
CA SER A 217 9.42 -27.73 20.06
C SER A 217 9.77 -28.66 21.20
N ASN A 218 9.45 -28.24 22.44
CA ASN A 218 9.57 -29.08 23.62
C ASN A 218 8.77 -30.39 23.54
N LYS A 219 7.73 -30.42 22.69
CA LYS A 219 6.91 -31.62 22.42
C LYS A 219 7.47 -32.52 21.30
N GLY A 220 8.66 -32.24 20.78
CA GLY A 220 9.31 -33.03 19.73
C GLY A 220 8.74 -32.87 18.34
N ILE A 221 8.02 -31.78 18.09
CA ILE A 221 7.50 -31.41 16.77
C ILE A 221 8.49 -30.44 16.12
N MET A 222 8.75 -30.64 14.83
CA MET A 222 9.61 -29.81 14.02
C MET A 222 8.77 -28.97 13.06
N TYR A 223 9.07 -27.68 12.98
CA TYR A 223 8.54 -26.73 12.02
C TYR A 223 9.68 -26.19 11.15
N LYS A 224 9.37 -25.73 9.93
CA LYS A 224 10.33 -25.19 9.00
C LYS A 224 9.81 -23.89 8.39
N LEU A 225 10.65 -22.87 8.40
CA LEU A 225 10.46 -21.61 7.67
C LEU A 225 11.74 -21.26 6.92
N LYS A 226 11.60 -20.53 5.83
CA LYS A 226 12.73 -19.84 5.19
C LYS A 226 13.10 -18.59 6.01
N CYS A 227 14.38 -18.22 6.02
CA CYS A 227 14.82 -17.05 6.76
C CYS A 227 14.10 -15.77 6.30
N TYR A 228 13.82 -15.62 4.99
CA TYR A 228 13.09 -14.48 4.46
C TYR A 228 11.61 -14.40 4.93
N GLU A 229 11.00 -15.51 5.35
CA GLU A 229 9.65 -15.54 5.89
C GLU A 229 9.58 -14.95 7.31
N LEU A 230 10.72 -14.84 8.00
CA LEU A 230 10.77 -14.21 9.31
C LEU A 230 10.60 -12.68 9.21
N PRO A 231 9.83 -12.07 10.11
CA PRO A 231 9.60 -10.64 10.11
C PRO A 231 10.91 -9.85 10.31
N GLU A 232 11.10 -8.85 9.46
CA GLU A 232 12.21 -7.92 9.62
C GLU A 232 11.92 -6.92 10.73
N GLY A 233 12.92 -6.65 11.55
CA GLY A 233 12.79 -5.77 12.69
C GLY A 233 13.98 -4.83 12.86
N SER A 234 13.73 -3.61 13.31
CA SER A 234 14.79 -2.67 13.69
C SER A 234 15.50 -3.10 14.98
N LYS A 235 16.67 -2.52 15.31
CA LYS A 235 17.41 -2.76 16.56
C LYS A 235 16.56 -2.60 17.82
N ALA A 236 15.68 -1.60 17.83
CA ALA A 236 14.84 -1.29 18.97
C ALA A 236 13.53 -2.09 19.01
N SER A 237 13.19 -2.87 17.97
CA SER A 237 11.95 -3.64 17.91
C SER A 237 12.07 -4.93 18.74
N ARG A 238 10.94 -5.37 19.30
CA ARG A 238 10.83 -6.66 20.00
C ARG A 238 10.71 -7.84 19.03
N GLY A 239 10.35 -7.62 17.79
CA GLY A 239 9.98 -8.67 16.84
C GLY A 239 8.54 -9.15 17.01
N THR A 240 8.23 -10.27 16.38
CA THR A 240 6.90 -10.91 16.36
C THR A 240 6.92 -12.17 17.21
N ASN A 241 5.84 -12.48 17.88
CA ASN A 241 5.77 -13.75 18.63
C ASN A 241 5.67 -14.93 17.62
N ILE A 242 6.46 -15.97 17.88
CA ILE A 242 6.59 -17.15 17.01
C ILE A 242 5.26 -17.90 16.80
N VAL A 243 4.32 -17.81 17.73
CA VAL A 243 2.98 -18.41 17.61
C VAL A 243 2.16 -17.80 16.46
N ASN A 244 2.54 -16.60 15.99
CA ASN A 244 1.91 -15.99 14.81
C ASN A 244 2.49 -16.49 13.49
N LEU A 245 3.61 -17.21 13.52
CA LEU A 245 4.31 -17.72 12.34
C LEU A 245 4.18 -19.24 12.24
N LEU A 246 4.09 -19.94 13.37
CA LEU A 246 4.00 -21.40 13.46
C LEU A 246 2.69 -21.82 14.14
N GLU A 247 2.11 -22.92 13.66
CA GLU A 247 0.90 -23.50 14.25
C GLU A 247 1.24 -24.33 15.51
N LEU A 248 1.69 -23.63 16.57
CA LEU A 248 2.05 -24.29 17.83
C LEU A 248 0.80 -24.73 18.60
N GLY A 249 0.86 -25.93 19.18
CA GLY A 249 -0.18 -26.44 20.05
C GLY A 249 -0.20 -25.79 21.43
N GLU A 250 -1.25 -26.06 22.22
CA GLU A 250 -1.37 -25.53 23.58
C GLU A 250 -0.19 -25.97 24.47
N GLY A 251 0.45 -25.00 25.14
CA GLY A 251 1.63 -25.22 25.98
C GLY A 251 2.90 -25.62 25.22
N GLU A 252 2.91 -25.58 23.91
CA GLU A 252 4.08 -25.85 23.08
C GLU A 252 5.00 -24.64 23.00
N LYS A 253 6.32 -24.85 23.18
CA LYS A 253 7.36 -23.83 23.11
C LYS A 253 8.51 -24.34 22.25
N ILE A 254 9.22 -23.44 21.60
CA ILE A 254 10.43 -23.81 20.85
C ILE A 254 11.57 -24.08 21.83
N ALA A 255 12.16 -25.26 21.72
CA ALA A 255 13.28 -25.72 22.52
C ALA A 255 14.65 -25.53 21.81
N ALA A 256 14.66 -25.46 20.48
CA ALA A 256 15.86 -25.21 19.71
C ALA A 256 15.57 -24.67 18.31
N MET A 257 16.50 -23.89 17.76
CA MET A 257 16.48 -23.38 16.40
C MET A 257 17.74 -23.82 15.67
N ILE A 258 17.61 -24.42 14.50
CA ILE A 258 18.74 -24.90 13.68
C ILE A 258 18.61 -24.34 12.28
N LYS A 259 19.69 -23.72 11.78
CA LYS A 259 19.77 -23.27 10.40
C LYS A 259 20.38 -24.34 9.49
N THR A 260 19.92 -24.42 8.28
CA THR A 260 20.57 -25.18 7.22
C THR A 260 20.32 -24.55 5.85
N ALA A 261 21.37 -24.47 5.04
CA ALA A 261 21.20 -24.04 3.64
C ALA A 261 20.46 -25.13 2.85
N ASP A 262 20.92 -26.38 2.99
CA ASP A 262 20.41 -27.54 2.24
C ASP A 262 20.22 -28.73 3.16
N PHE A 263 19.40 -29.70 2.65
CA PHE A 263 19.17 -30.98 3.30
C PHE A 263 20.09 -32.05 2.71
N ASP A 264 21.41 -31.87 2.92
CA ASP A 264 22.42 -32.75 2.38
C ASP A 264 22.54 -34.07 3.14
N GLU A 265 23.06 -35.07 2.47
CA GLU A 265 23.48 -36.31 3.09
C GLU A 265 24.70 -36.10 4.02
N GLY A 266 24.83 -36.95 5.02
CA GLY A 266 25.90 -36.86 6.00
C GLY A 266 25.71 -35.88 7.15
N LYS A 267 24.62 -35.09 7.14
CA LYS A 267 24.19 -34.27 8.27
C LYS A 267 23.05 -34.93 9.04
N TYR A 268 23.09 -34.84 10.36
CA TYR A 268 22.12 -35.47 11.25
C TYR A 268 21.66 -34.47 12.32
N ILE A 269 20.43 -34.62 12.76
CA ILE A 269 19.92 -33.94 13.95
C ILE A 269 19.88 -34.94 15.11
N VAL A 270 20.54 -34.61 16.19
CA VAL A 270 20.53 -35.34 17.44
C VAL A 270 19.63 -34.63 18.42
N MET A 271 18.67 -35.34 19.00
CA MET A 271 17.73 -34.87 19.99
C MET A 271 17.90 -35.66 21.25
N VAL A 272 17.89 -35.00 22.41
CA VAL A 272 17.95 -35.62 23.73
C VAL A 272 16.75 -35.12 24.54
N THR A 273 16.06 -36.04 25.22
CA THR A 273 14.93 -35.71 26.08
C THR A 273 15.35 -35.60 27.56
N LYS A 274 14.50 -34.98 28.37
CA LYS A 274 14.74 -34.87 29.84
C LYS A 274 14.85 -36.21 30.52
N ASN A 275 14.10 -37.22 30.06
CA ASN A 275 14.16 -38.57 30.60
C ASN A 275 15.32 -39.40 30.02
N GLY A 276 16.22 -38.80 29.23
CA GLY A 276 17.46 -39.41 28.78
C GLY A 276 17.31 -40.24 27.48
N LYS A 277 16.19 -40.13 26.76
CA LYS A 277 16.09 -40.71 25.41
C LYS A 277 16.92 -39.88 24.46
N ILE A 278 17.63 -40.56 23.55
CA ILE A 278 18.43 -39.94 22.50
C ILE A 278 18.00 -40.49 21.15
N LYS A 279 17.87 -39.63 20.15
CA LYS A 279 17.55 -40.00 18.77
C LYS A 279 18.43 -39.23 17.80
N ARG A 280 19.01 -39.93 16.84
CA ARG A 280 19.70 -39.35 15.69
C ARG A 280 18.88 -39.61 14.43
N THR A 281 18.64 -38.56 13.66
CA THR A 281 17.86 -38.65 12.41
C THR A 281 18.63 -37.95 11.30
N PRO A 282 18.74 -38.53 10.08
CA PRO A 282 19.32 -37.85 8.95
C PRO A 282 18.58 -36.53 8.63
N LEU A 283 19.32 -35.48 8.32
CA LEU A 283 18.73 -34.18 8.00
C LEU A 283 17.80 -34.24 6.77
N THR A 284 18.10 -35.12 5.83
CA THR A 284 17.29 -35.38 4.62
C THR A 284 15.83 -35.77 4.93
N SER A 285 15.59 -36.39 6.08
CA SER A 285 14.24 -36.77 6.54
C SER A 285 13.34 -35.54 6.82
N TYR A 286 13.92 -34.38 7.01
CA TYR A 286 13.22 -33.12 7.33
C TYR A 286 13.10 -32.16 6.12
N ARG A 287 13.40 -32.63 4.91
CA ARG A 287 13.24 -31.83 3.69
C ARG A 287 11.79 -31.36 3.50
N ASN A 288 10.82 -32.24 3.76
CA ASN A 288 9.39 -31.98 3.51
C ASN A 288 8.61 -31.84 4.84
N VAL A 289 8.88 -30.79 5.61
CA VAL A 289 8.11 -30.44 6.80
C VAL A 289 6.87 -29.64 6.37
N ARG A 290 5.69 -30.07 6.80
CA ARG A 290 4.40 -29.39 6.53
C ARG A 290 4.20 -28.21 7.50
N LYS A 291 3.30 -27.28 7.16
CA LYS A 291 3.00 -26.11 8.03
C LYS A 291 2.54 -26.48 9.43
N ASN A 292 1.78 -27.58 9.57
CA ASN A 292 1.32 -28.12 10.87
C ASN A 292 2.40 -28.90 11.64
N GLY A 293 3.64 -28.87 11.16
CA GLY A 293 4.78 -29.55 11.77
C GLY A 293 4.91 -31.02 11.38
N LEU A 294 6.05 -31.61 11.81
CA LEU A 294 6.40 -33.01 11.67
C LEU A 294 6.86 -33.55 13.01
N ILE A 295 6.37 -34.71 13.43
CA ILE A 295 6.87 -35.37 14.65
C ILE A 295 8.31 -35.82 14.40
N ALA A 296 9.28 -35.11 15.01
CA ALA A 296 10.70 -35.41 14.86
C ALA A 296 11.14 -36.52 15.84
N ILE A 297 10.55 -36.57 17.03
CA ILE A 297 10.76 -37.60 18.03
C ILE A 297 9.45 -37.89 18.78
N GLY A 298 9.14 -39.16 19.01
CA GLY A 298 8.04 -39.54 19.89
C GLY A 298 8.49 -39.44 21.38
N LEU A 299 7.73 -38.68 22.15
CA LEU A 299 7.97 -38.50 23.59
C LEU A 299 7.01 -39.38 24.39
N ASP A 300 7.48 -39.81 25.58
CA ASP A 300 6.61 -40.41 26.57
C ASP A 300 5.79 -39.33 27.29
N GLU A 301 4.74 -39.75 28.03
CA GLU A 301 3.91 -38.82 28.77
C GLU A 301 4.75 -38.06 29.84
N GLY A 302 4.70 -36.75 29.78
CA GLY A 302 5.46 -35.87 30.68
C GLY A 302 6.95 -35.67 30.32
N ASP A 303 7.46 -36.27 29.24
CA ASP A 303 8.81 -36.03 28.75
C ASP A 303 8.87 -34.80 27.83
N GLU A 304 10.00 -34.15 27.76
CA GLU A 304 10.25 -32.96 26.93
C GLU A 304 11.64 -33.03 26.31
N ILE A 305 11.84 -32.29 25.21
CA ILE A 305 13.14 -32.08 24.63
C ILE A 305 14.04 -31.28 25.58
N ALA A 306 15.20 -31.82 25.88
CA ALA A 306 16.24 -31.16 26.71
C ALA A 306 17.29 -30.45 25.82
N GLY A 307 17.59 -30.97 24.65
CA GLY A 307 18.54 -30.35 23.75
C GLY A 307 18.51 -30.95 22.34
N VAL A 308 18.91 -30.12 21.39
CA VAL A 308 19.02 -30.53 19.97
C VAL A 308 20.31 -29.97 19.40
N ARG A 309 21.02 -30.77 18.60
CA ARG A 309 22.25 -30.35 17.91
C ARG A 309 22.33 -30.98 16.54
N MET A 310 22.95 -30.27 15.59
CA MET A 310 23.33 -30.82 14.31
C MET A 310 24.70 -31.50 14.44
N THR A 311 24.87 -32.66 13.80
CA THR A 311 26.08 -33.43 13.77
C THR A 311 26.43 -33.89 12.34
N PHE A 312 27.71 -34.21 12.08
CA PHE A 312 28.19 -34.63 10.78
C PHE A 312 28.48 -36.16 10.69
N GLY A 313 27.92 -36.92 11.61
CA GLY A 313 28.04 -38.39 11.62
C GLY A 313 29.16 -38.94 12.52
N ASP A 314 30.32 -38.27 12.56
CA ASP A 314 31.49 -38.72 13.30
C ASP A 314 31.63 -38.02 14.68
N ASN A 315 30.66 -37.19 15.05
CA ASN A 315 30.70 -36.45 16.31
C ASN A 315 30.36 -37.37 17.52
N GLU A 316 31.12 -37.23 18.56
CA GLU A 316 30.81 -37.80 19.87
C GLU A 316 29.86 -36.85 20.64
N VAL A 317 28.87 -37.41 21.33
CA VAL A 317 27.93 -36.63 22.14
C VAL A 317 28.08 -37.01 23.63
N ILE A 318 28.38 -35.99 24.43
CA ILE A 318 28.38 -36.16 25.91
C ILE A 318 27.04 -35.72 26.44
N VAL A 319 26.35 -36.60 27.12
CA VAL A 319 25.12 -36.30 27.85
C VAL A 319 25.45 -36.30 29.34
N ALA A 320 25.28 -35.14 29.98
CA ALA A 320 25.47 -35.01 31.42
C ALA A 320 24.10 -34.84 32.14
N THR A 321 23.90 -35.57 33.20
CA THR A 321 22.68 -35.51 34.03
C THR A 321 22.81 -34.48 35.15
N HIS A 322 21.68 -34.03 35.69
CA HIS A 322 21.64 -33.15 36.86
C HIS A 322 22.39 -33.70 38.06
N ASN A 323 22.40 -35.01 38.23
CA ASN A 323 23.05 -35.71 39.36
C ASN A 323 24.56 -35.92 39.15
N GLY A 324 25.17 -35.32 38.09
CA GLY A 324 26.62 -35.38 37.85
C GLY A 324 27.08 -36.62 37.07
N TYR A 325 26.20 -37.50 36.62
CA TYR A 325 26.61 -38.60 35.72
C TYR A 325 26.77 -38.06 34.28
N ALA A 326 27.82 -38.49 33.61
CA ALA A 326 28.07 -38.20 32.21
C ALA A 326 28.27 -39.47 31.41
N ILE A 327 27.67 -39.52 30.22
CA ILE A 327 27.82 -40.64 29.27
C ILE A 327 28.36 -40.07 27.99
N LEU A 328 29.43 -40.66 27.49
CA LEU A 328 29.92 -40.42 26.15
C LEU A 328 29.26 -41.43 25.21
N SER A 329 28.47 -40.94 24.25
CA SER A 329 27.79 -41.76 23.26
C SER A 329 28.39 -41.57 21.88
N LEU A 330 28.74 -42.66 21.23
CA LEU A 330 29.06 -42.72 19.83
C LEU A 330 27.75 -42.97 19.08
N ILE A 331 27.12 -41.91 18.61
CA ILE A 331 25.73 -41.97 18.04
C ILE A 331 25.71 -42.60 16.64
N HIS A 332 26.61 -43.46 16.26
CA HIS A 332 26.52 -44.23 15.02
C HIS A 332 25.89 -45.58 15.20
N ILE A 333 25.30 -45.86 16.33
CA ILE A 333 24.59 -47.11 16.55
C ILE A 333 23.10 -46.90 16.34
#